data_138711544a31152f1831e0843007a2cc
#
_entry.id   138711544a31152f1831e0843007a2cc
#
_cell.length_a   1.000
_cell.length_b   1.000
_cell.length_c   1.000
_cell.angle_alpha   90.00
_cell.angle_beta   90.00
_cell.angle_gamma   90.00
#
_symmetry.space_group_name_H-M   'P 1'
#
loop_
_entity.id
_entity.type
_entity.pdbx_description
1 polymer ?
#
loop_
_entity_poly.entity_id
_entity_poly.type
_entity_poly.pdbx_seq_one_letter_code
_entity_poly.pdbx_strand_id
1 'polypeptide(L)'
;MTLAEIMADTGHYSIDSTTVRAHVWAAGGKGGSSTRSWPLVGRVTSKLHCLADALGRPLAVHLTVGEAADCKSYDALIDLPECTPDALLADKGYDADAIRADLAKRSIAPVIPGRSNRRVKIEYDRALYKQRNRIERMFGHLKINRAVATLYDQLASSFLGMVHLATARYWLKFVHAA
;
A
#
# COMPACT_ATOMS: atom_id res chain seq x y z
N MET A 1 -14.38 -5.29 -13.33
CA MET A 1 -14.17 -3.86 -13.01
C MET A 1 -15.00 -3.49 -11.79
N THR A 2 -14.35 -3.02 -10.74
CA THR A 2 -15.00 -2.59 -9.48
C THR A 2 -15.47 -1.14 -9.60
N LEU A 3 -16.37 -0.69 -8.68
CA LEU A 3 -16.79 0.71 -8.62
C LEU A 3 -15.59 1.65 -8.41
N ALA A 4 -14.60 1.22 -7.63
CA ALA A 4 -13.38 1.98 -7.39
C ALA A 4 -12.58 2.20 -8.69
N GLU A 5 -12.47 1.20 -9.55
CA GLU A 5 -11.79 1.29 -10.84
C GLU A 5 -12.52 2.21 -11.83
N ILE A 6 -13.86 2.15 -11.86
CA ILE A 6 -14.67 3.04 -12.72
C ILE A 6 -14.48 4.51 -12.35
N MET A 7 -14.32 4.79 -11.06
CA MET A 7 -14.18 6.15 -10.54
C MET A 7 -12.72 6.61 -10.39
N ALA A 8 -11.74 5.73 -10.62
CA ALA A 8 -10.32 6.02 -10.42
C ALA A 8 -9.83 7.11 -11.38
N ASP A 9 -9.01 8.02 -10.85
CA ASP A 9 -8.24 8.95 -11.66
C ASP A 9 -6.94 8.26 -12.10
N THR A 10 -6.83 7.95 -13.38
CA THR A 10 -5.77 7.12 -13.95
C THR A 10 -4.51 7.88 -14.33
N GLY A 11 -4.46 9.21 -14.17
CA GLY A 11 -3.28 10.00 -14.55
C GLY A 11 -1.99 9.56 -13.87
N HIS A 12 -2.05 9.19 -12.59
CA HIS A 12 -0.93 8.51 -11.90
C HIS A 12 -1.45 7.70 -10.72
N TYR A 13 -0.72 6.64 -10.40
CA TYR A 13 -0.93 5.89 -9.16
C TYR A 13 0.21 6.14 -8.18
N SER A 14 -0.09 5.99 -6.90
CA SER A 14 0.91 6.04 -5.83
C SER A 14 0.92 4.71 -5.07
N ILE A 15 2.11 4.17 -4.82
CA ILE A 15 2.30 2.98 -3.99
C ILE A 15 3.10 3.37 -2.75
N ASP A 16 2.64 2.93 -1.58
CA ASP A 16 3.31 3.18 -0.31
C ASP A 16 2.92 2.13 0.74
N SER A 17 3.61 2.12 1.86
CA SER A 17 3.33 1.21 2.96
C SER A 17 3.27 1.92 4.29
N THR A 18 2.54 1.33 5.22
CA THR A 18 2.52 1.79 6.60
C THR A 18 2.62 0.63 7.57
N THR A 19 3.40 0.80 8.65
CA THR A 19 3.54 -0.22 9.68
C THR A 19 2.37 -0.16 10.65
N VAL A 20 1.84 -1.34 10.99
CA VAL A 20 0.82 -1.54 12.02
C VAL A 20 1.41 -2.42 13.11
N ARG A 21 1.33 -1.97 14.36
CA ARG A 21 1.80 -2.74 15.53
C ARG A 21 0.68 -3.65 16.03
N ALA A 22 1.02 -4.89 16.31
CA ALA A 22 0.07 -5.78 16.97
C ALA A 22 -0.07 -5.42 18.44
N HIS A 23 -1.29 -5.46 18.91
CA HIS A 23 -1.60 -5.41 20.34
C HIS A 23 -1.19 -6.71 21.04
N VAL A 24 -0.91 -6.66 22.32
CA VAL A 24 -0.53 -7.84 23.13
C VAL A 24 -1.55 -8.98 22.98
N TRP A 25 -2.81 -8.67 22.83
CA TRP A 25 -3.88 -9.66 22.63
C TRP A 25 -3.82 -10.37 21.28
N ALA A 26 -3.34 -9.72 20.25
CA ALA A 26 -3.10 -10.37 18.96
C ALA A 26 -1.92 -11.35 19.03
N ALA A 27 -0.96 -11.12 19.94
CA ALA A 27 0.22 -11.93 20.14
C ALA A 27 -0.02 -13.18 21.05
N GLY A 28 -1.11 -13.22 21.84
CA GLY A 28 -1.31 -14.13 22.98
C GLY A 28 -2.01 -15.46 22.69
N GLY A 29 -2.23 -15.85 21.46
CA GLY A 29 -2.91 -17.10 21.13
C GLY A 29 -2.04 -18.35 21.38
N LYS A 30 -2.06 -18.96 22.58
CA LYS A 30 -1.60 -20.33 22.81
C LYS A 30 -2.58 -21.32 22.14
N GLY A 31 -2.13 -22.07 21.15
CA GLY A 31 -2.89 -23.20 20.61
C GLY A 31 -2.58 -23.39 19.12
N GLY A 32 -1.97 -24.55 18.82
CA GLY A 32 -1.61 -24.95 17.49
C GLY A 32 -2.82 -25.15 16.60
N SER A 33 -2.68 -24.87 15.40
CA SER A 33 -3.30 -25.39 14.19
C SER A 33 -2.99 -24.47 13.03
N SER A 34 -2.82 -25.02 11.89
CA SER A 34 -2.30 -24.52 10.62
C SER A 34 -3.01 -23.32 9.95
N THR A 35 -3.90 -22.66 10.65
CA THR A 35 -4.67 -21.49 10.14
C THR A 35 -4.15 -20.13 10.61
N ARG A 36 -3.07 -20.09 11.38
CA ARG A 36 -2.44 -18.84 11.81
C ARG A 36 -1.41 -18.39 10.79
N SER A 37 -1.80 -17.48 9.97
CA SER A 37 -0.98 -16.94 8.89
C SER A 37 0.06 -15.87 9.31
N TRP A 38 0.25 -15.65 10.63
CA TRP A 38 1.28 -14.74 11.12
C TRP A 38 2.44 -15.50 11.76
N PRO A 39 3.67 -15.38 11.29
CA PRO A 39 4.84 -15.87 12.02
C PRO A 39 5.04 -15.00 13.27
N LEU A 40 4.62 -15.52 14.41
CA LEU A 40 4.74 -14.90 15.72
C LEU A 40 6.10 -15.23 16.35
N VAL A 41 7.17 -14.60 15.88
CA VAL A 41 8.45 -14.62 16.62
C VAL A 41 9.03 -13.21 16.63
N GLY A 42 9.07 -12.61 17.81
CA GLY A 42 9.67 -11.32 18.05
C GLY A 42 8.84 -10.14 17.55
N ARG A 43 8.96 -8.95 17.80
CA ARG A 43 8.25 -7.71 17.47
C ARG A 43 7.14 -7.88 16.43
N VAL A 44 5.92 -8.04 16.89
CA VAL A 44 4.75 -8.29 16.04
C VAL A 44 4.33 -7.01 15.36
N THR A 45 4.91 -6.74 14.20
CA THR A 45 4.48 -5.67 13.31
C THR A 45 4.07 -6.26 11.98
N SER A 46 3.03 -5.67 11.39
CA SER A 46 2.59 -5.96 10.03
C SER A 46 2.75 -4.71 9.20
N LYS A 47 2.92 -4.89 7.93
CA LYS A 47 3.01 -3.78 6.99
C LYS A 47 1.82 -3.84 6.05
N LEU A 48 1.06 -2.76 6.03
CA LEU A 48 -0.06 -2.54 5.11
C LEU A 48 0.46 -1.74 3.93
N HIS A 49 0.51 -2.36 2.76
CA HIS A 49 0.83 -1.73 1.50
C HIS A 49 -0.47 -1.32 0.79
N CYS A 50 -0.45 -0.21 0.09
CA CYS A 50 -1.59 0.27 -0.65
C CYS A 50 -1.15 0.84 -1.99
N LEU A 51 -1.95 0.60 -3.02
CA LEU A 51 -1.95 1.32 -4.27
C LEU A 51 -3.13 2.29 -4.25
N ALA A 52 -2.89 3.55 -4.56
CA ALA A 52 -3.89 4.61 -4.60
C ALA A 52 -3.86 5.34 -5.92
N ASP A 53 -5.00 5.90 -6.33
CA ASP A 53 -5.11 6.73 -7.52
C ASP A 53 -4.55 8.15 -7.35
N ALA A 54 -4.64 8.96 -8.39
CA ALA A 54 -4.15 10.33 -8.41
C ALA A 54 -4.79 11.26 -7.36
N LEU A 55 -5.97 10.93 -6.85
CA LEU A 55 -6.62 11.66 -5.76
C LEU A 55 -6.28 11.09 -4.38
N GLY A 56 -5.47 10.03 -4.31
CA GLY A 56 -5.09 9.35 -3.08
C GLY A 56 -6.18 8.42 -2.55
N ARG A 57 -7.08 7.93 -3.43
CA ARG A 57 -8.11 6.97 -3.06
C ARG A 57 -7.56 5.54 -3.21
N PRO A 58 -7.74 4.65 -2.21
CA PRO A 58 -7.16 3.31 -2.23
C PRO A 58 -7.82 2.43 -3.30
N LEU A 59 -7.01 1.86 -4.19
CA LEU A 59 -7.44 0.92 -5.23
C LEU A 59 -7.22 -0.53 -4.79
N ALA A 60 -6.05 -0.79 -4.20
CA ALA A 60 -5.65 -2.13 -3.78
C ALA A 60 -4.88 -2.07 -2.47
N VAL A 61 -5.00 -3.13 -1.67
CA VAL A 61 -4.29 -3.28 -0.40
C VAL A 61 -3.65 -4.66 -0.32
N HIS A 62 -2.46 -4.73 0.28
CA HIS A 62 -1.72 -5.98 0.50
C HIS A 62 -1.06 -5.96 1.87
N LEU A 63 -1.07 -7.11 2.57
CA LEU A 63 -0.45 -7.26 3.88
C LEU A 63 0.80 -8.10 3.80
N THR A 64 1.86 -7.63 4.48
CA THR A 64 3.09 -8.40 4.66
C THR A 64 3.53 -8.39 6.11
N VAL A 65 4.49 -9.25 6.43
CA VAL A 65 5.20 -9.16 7.72
C VAL A 65 5.94 -7.83 7.80
N GLY A 66 6.05 -7.24 8.98
CA GLY A 66 6.58 -5.89 9.17
C GLY A 66 8.01 -5.69 8.68
N GLU A 67 8.80 -6.74 8.62
CA GLU A 67 10.21 -6.73 8.16
C GLU A 67 10.35 -6.89 6.64
N ALA A 68 9.25 -7.17 5.92
CA ALA A 68 9.31 -7.32 4.46
C ALA A 68 9.75 -6.01 3.79
N ALA A 69 10.63 -6.13 2.80
CA ALA A 69 11.01 -4.99 1.98
C ALA A 69 9.81 -4.53 1.14
N ASP A 70 9.61 -3.21 1.03
CA ASP A 70 8.46 -2.62 0.33
C ASP A 70 8.36 -3.06 -1.13
N CYS A 71 9.48 -3.21 -1.81
CA CYS A 71 9.53 -3.66 -3.21
C CYS A 71 8.90 -5.04 -3.44
N LYS A 72 8.80 -5.90 -2.42
CA LYS A 72 8.17 -7.24 -2.56
C LYS A 72 6.66 -7.20 -2.74
N SER A 73 6.01 -6.10 -2.36
CA SER A 73 4.56 -5.94 -2.53
C SER A 73 4.17 -5.32 -3.88
N TYR A 74 5.16 -4.91 -4.68
CA TYR A 74 4.91 -4.26 -5.96
C TYR A 74 4.07 -5.15 -6.90
N ASP A 75 4.54 -6.39 -7.15
CA ASP A 75 3.87 -7.31 -8.08
C ASP A 75 2.44 -7.63 -7.63
N ALA A 76 2.23 -7.81 -6.31
CA ALA A 76 0.92 -8.10 -5.74
C ALA A 76 -0.08 -6.93 -5.86
N LEU A 77 0.38 -5.71 -6.10
CA LEU A 77 -0.47 -4.53 -6.15
C LEU A 77 -0.66 -3.98 -7.56
N ILE A 78 0.40 -4.02 -8.39
CA ILE A 78 0.38 -3.38 -9.71
C ILE A 78 -0.55 -4.11 -10.70
N ASP A 79 -0.78 -5.40 -10.51
CA ASP A 79 -1.62 -6.23 -11.37
C ASP A 79 -3.11 -6.25 -10.96
N LEU A 80 -3.46 -5.66 -9.80
CA LEU A 80 -4.85 -5.69 -9.32
C LEU A 80 -5.79 -4.73 -10.06
N PRO A 81 -5.41 -3.46 -10.36
CA PRO A 81 -6.27 -2.59 -11.15
C PRO A 81 -6.28 -2.98 -12.63
N GLU A 82 -7.44 -2.94 -13.26
CA GLU A 82 -7.58 -3.16 -14.72
C GLU A 82 -7.04 -1.97 -15.55
N CYS A 83 -7.05 -0.76 -14.98
CA CYS A 83 -6.57 0.45 -15.65
C CYS A 83 -5.07 0.66 -15.41
N THR A 84 -4.36 1.01 -16.48
CA THR A 84 -2.92 1.32 -16.43
C THR A 84 -2.75 2.83 -16.23
N PRO A 85 -1.98 3.30 -15.22
CA PRO A 85 -1.70 4.71 -15.02
C PRO A 85 -0.59 5.20 -15.97
N ASP A 86 -0.53 6.51 -16.21
CA ASP A 86 0.58 7.13 -16.95
C ASP A 86 1.89 7.11 -16.15
N ALA A 87 1.81 7.21 -14.82
CA ALA A 87 2.97 7.21 -13.93
C ALA A 87 2.72 6.46 -12.62
N LEU A 88 3.79 5.91 -12.04
CA LEU A 88 3.78 5.33 -10.70
C LEU A 88 4.72 6.12 -9.77
N LEU A 89 4.14 6.66 -8.70
CA LEU A 89 4.84 7.37 -7.65
C LEU A 89 5.13 6.40 -6.50
N ALA A 90 6.39 6.31 -6.10
CA ALA A 90 6.78 5.50 -4.94
C ALA A 90 7.98 6.09 -4.22
N ASP A 91 8.21 5.68 -3.00
CA ASP A 91 9.40 6.07 -2.27
C ASP A 91 10.64 5.29 -2.73
N LYS A 92 11.82 5.67 -2.20
CA LYS A 92 13.10 5.00 -2.50
C LYS A 92 13.14 3.52 -2.08
N GLY A 93 12.21 3.06 -1.24
CA GLY A 93 12.07 1.65 -0.87
C GLY A 93 11.69 0.76 -2.06
N TYR A 94 11.02 1.35 -3.06
CA TYR A 94 10.64 0.69 -4.32
C TYR A 94 11.68 0.87 -5.43
N ASP A 95 12.81 1.52 -5.18
CA ASP A 95 13.86 1.69 -6.17
C ASP A 95 14.62 0.38 -6.41
N ALA A 96 14.10 -0.44 -7.30
CA ALA A 96 14.71 -1.67 -7.80
C ALA A 96 14.71 -1.67 -9.33
N ASP A 97 15.79 -2.18 -9.93
CA ASP A 97 15.92 -2.20 -11.40
C ASP A 97 14.86 -3.08 -12.05
N ALA A 98 14.46 -4.17 -11.38
CA ALA A 98 13.36 -5.03 -11.84
C ALA A 98 12.03 -4.27 -11.92
N ILE A 99 11.70 -3.47 -10.90
CA ILE A 99 10.47 -2.63 -10.88
C ILE A 99 10.51 -1.60 -12.00
N ARG A 100 11.66 -0.93 -12.21
CA ARG A 100 11.80 0.06 -13.30
C ARG A 100 11.68 -0.58 -14.67
N ALA A 101 12.25 -1.77 -14.84
CA ALA A 101 12.16 -2.52 -16.09
C ALA A 101 10.71 -2.97 -16.37
N ASP A 102 9.98 -3.40 -15.34
CA ASP A 102 8.57 -3.79 -15.48
C ASP A 102 7.69 -2.58 -15.81
N LEU A 103 7.86 -1.45 -15.11
CA LEU A 103 7.15 -0.21 -15.41
C LEU A 103 7.41 0.27 -16.85
N ALA A 104 8.65 0.17 -17.33
CA ALA A 104 8.99 0.51 -18.71
C ALA A 104 8.28 -0.41 -19.73
N LYS A 105 8.18 -1.72 -19.47
CA LYS A 105 7.43 -2.67 -20.30
C LYS A 105 5.94 -2.34 -20.36
N ARG A 106 5.38 -1.82 -19.25
CA ARG A 106 3.97 -1.41 -19.14
C ARG A 106 3.72 0.00 -19.68
N SER A 107 4.76 0.72 -20.15
CA SER A 107 4.69 2.13 -20.56
C SER A 107 4.28 3.07 -19.42
N ILE A 108 4.60 2.73 -18.17
CA ILE A 108 4.33 3.53 -16.97
C ILE A 108 5.59 4.32 -16.60
N ALA A 109 5.49 5.63 -16.47
CA ALA A 109 6.62 6.47 -16.06
C ALA A 109 6.97 6.27 -14.57
N PRO A 110 8.21 5.86 -14.21
CA PRO A 110 8.61 5.66 -12.82
C PRO A 110 8.97 6.98 -12.16
N VAL A 111 8.16 7.48 -11.24
CA VAL A 111 8.43 8.66 -10.42
C VAL A 111 8.91 8.20 -9.04
N ILE A 112 10.12 7.62 -9.02
CA ILE A 112 10.72 6.96 -7.86
C ILE A 112 12.12 7.55 -7.63
N PRO A 113 12.41 8.16 -6.47
CA PRO A 113 13.76 8.62 -6.13
C PRO A 113 14.76 7.46 -6.10
N GLY A 114 15.97 7.70 -6.59
CA GLY A 114 17.05 6.73 -6.46
C GLY A 114 17.49 6.55 -5.00
N ARG A 115 17.88 5.33 -4.64
CA ARG A 115 18.53 5.05 -3.36
C ARG A 115 19.87 5.79 -3.26
N SER A 116 20.26 6.18 -2.05
CA SER A 116 21.50 6.93 -1.80
C SER A 116 22.78 6.20 -2.22
N ASN A 117 22.77 4.87 -2.25
CA ASN A 117 23.87 4.01 -2.64
C ASN A 117 23.96 3.74 -4.14
N ARG A 118 23.08 4.30 -4.98
CA ARG A 118 23.19 4.18 -6.43
C ARG A 118 24.40 4.93 -6.95
N ARG A 119 25.15 4.28 -7.85
CA ARG A 119 26.30 4.90 -8.54
C ARG A 119 25.85 6.00 -9.51
N VAL A 120 24.72 5.81 -10.19
CA VAL A 120 24.14 6.77 -11.12
C VAL A 120 22.89 7.37 -10.50
N LYS A 121 22.84 8.69 -10.41
CA LYS A 121 21.66 9.42 -9.96
C LYS A 121 20.54 9.23 -10.97
N ILE A 122 19.33 9.01 -10.46
CA ILE A 122 18.13 8.87 -11.27
C ILE A 122 17.38 10.19 -11.22
N GLU A 123 17.15 10.75 -12.39
CA GLU A 123 16.26 11.90 -12.54
C GLU A 123 14.81 11.42 -12.53
N TYR A 124 13.94 12.15 -11.87
CA TYR A 124 12.52 11.90 -11.79
C TYR A 124 11.75 13.22 -11.67
N ASP A 125 10.48 13.25 -12.02
CA ASP A 125 9.64 14.44 -11.88
C ASP A 125 9.38 14.76 -10.41
N ARG A 126 10.07 15.78 -9.89
CA ARG A 126 9.95 16.23 -8.50
C ARG A 126 8.63 16.95 -8.24
N ALA A 127 8.03 17.56 -9.25
CA ALA A 127 6.76 18.25 -9.10
C ALA A 127 5.64 17.23 -8.93
N LEU A 128 5.62 16.20 -9.79
CA LEU A 128 4.68 15.10 -9.70
C LEU A 128 4.90 14.28 -8.43
N TYR A 129 6.15 14.04 -8.03
CA TYR A 129 6.48 13.30 -6.80
C TYR A 129 5.84 13.89 -5.53
N LYS A 130 5.64 15.21 -5.45
CA LYS A 130 4.98 15.85 -4.31
C LYS A 130 3.54 15.36 -4.12
N GLN A 131 2.89 14.87 -5.19
CA GLN A 131 1.53 14.33 -5.12
C GLN A 131 1.45 13.04 -4.30
N ARG A 132 2.58 12.34 -4.09
CA ARG A 132 2.67 11.17 -3.22
C ARG A 132 2.18 11.46 -1.79
N ASN A 133 2.24 12.70 -1.32
CA ASN A 133 1.66 13.10 -0.04
C ASN A 133 0.16 12.73 0.11
N ARG A 134 -0.56 12.51 -0.99
CA ARG A 134 -1.98 12.11 -0.96
C ARG A 134 -2.17 10.71 -0.38
N ILE A 135 -1.30 9.75 -0.74
CA ILE A 135 -1.38 8.39 -0.17
C ILE A 135 -0.97 8.40 1.32
N GLU A 136 -0.03 9.25 1.72
CA GLU A 136 0.33 9.41 3.14
C GLU A 136 -0.85 9.94 3.96
N ARG A 137 -1.56 10.95 3.45
CA ARG A 137 -2.78 11.48 4.07
C ARG A 137 -3.88 10.41 4.14
N MET A 138 -4.04 9.62 3.09
CA MET A 138 -4.98 8.50 3.07
C MET A 138 -4.69 7.52 4.20
N PHE A 139 -3.43 7.10 4.40
CA PHE A 139 -3.07 6.27 5.55
C PHE A 139 -3.39 6.93 6.89
N GLY A 140 -3.15 8.24 7.03
CA GLY A 140 -3.55 9.01 8.20
C GLY A 140 -5.05 8.89 8.48
N HIS A 141 -5.88 9.04 7.44
CA HIS A 141 -7.33 8.88 7.56
C HIS A 141 -7.77 7.44 7.90
N LEU A 142 -7.16 6.43 7.30
CA LEU A 142 -7.47 5.03 7.63
C LEU A 142 -7.14 4.72 9.10
N LYS A 143 -6.03 5.26 9.61
CA LYS A 143 -5.57 5.05 10.99
C LYS A 143 -6.37 5.83 12.05
N ILE A 144 -7.27 6.74 11.70
CA ILE A 144 -8.27 7.28 12.62
C ILE A 144 -9.13 6.14 13.18
N ASN A 145 -9.38 5.10 12.37
CA ASN A 145 -9.96 3.87 12.88
C ASN A 145 -8.89 3.08 13.66
N ARG A 146 -9.09 2.94 14.97
CA ARG A 146 -8.17 2.21 15.86
C ARG A 146 -7.93 0.77 15.44
N ALA A 147 -8.94 0.10 14.86
CA ALA A 147 -8.81 -1.26 14.36
C ALA A 147 -7.85 -1.37 13.16
N VAL A 148 -7.61 -0.28 12.43
CA VAL A 148 -6.59 -0.21 11.36
C VAL A 148 -5.26 0.29 11.89
N ALA A 149 -5.27 1.18 12.89
CA ALA A 149 -4.05 1.74 13.48
C ALA A 149 -3.27 0.72 14.32
N THR A 150 -3.98 -0.23 14.93
CA THR A 150 -3.41 -1.28 15.80
C THR A 150 -4.04 -2.60 15.45
N LEU A 151 -3.22 -3.63 15.24
CA LEU A 151 -3.67 -4.98 14.95
C LEU A 151 -4.13 -5.65 16.25
N TYR A 152 -5.43 -5.76 16.44
CA TYR A 152 -6.04 -6.52 17.56
C TYR A 152 -6.38 -7.95 17.16
N ASP A 153 -6.55 -8.19 15.86
CA ASP A 153 -6.98 -9.46 15.32
C ASP A 153 -5.83 -10.48 15.29
N GLN A 154 -6.17 -11.73 15.60
CA GLN A 154 -5.23 -12.86 15.52
C GLN A 154 -5.11 -13.39 14.07
N LEU A 155 -6.09 -13.12 13.22
CA LEU A 155 -6.14 -13.56 11.84
C LEU A 155 -5.86 -12.39 10.88
N ALA A 156 -4.98 -12.60 9.93
CA ALA A 156 -4.69 -11.64 8.86
C ALA A 156 -5.93 -11.29 8.03
N SER A 157 -6.79 -12.28 7.77
CA SER A 157 -8.04 -12.10 7.03
C SER A 157 -9.02 -11.18 7.74
N SER A 158 -9.16 -11.30 9.07
CA SER A 158 -10.03 -10.41 9.86
C SER A 158 -9.52 -8.97 9.83
N PHE A 159 -8.21 -8.78 10.03
CA PHE A 159 -7.61 -7.45 9.92
C PHE A 159 -7.77 -6.86 8.51
N LEU A 160 -7.55 -7.65 7.46
CA LEU A 160 -7.74 -7.21 6.08
C LEU A 160 -9.20 -6.82 5.81
N GLY A 161 -10.16 -7.57 6.36
CA GLY A 161 -11.58 -7.22 6.32
C GLY A 161 -11.86 -5.84 6.93
N MET A 162 -11.26 -5.53 8.08
CA MET A 162 -11.37 -4.19 8.71
C MET A 162 -10.73 -3.10 7.85
N VAL A 163 -9.61 -3.38 7.19
CA VAL A 163 -8.97 -2.45 6.25
C VAL A 163 -9.90 -2.19 5.07
N HIS A 164 -10.50 -3.23 4.47
CA HIS A 164 -11.47 -3.07 3.37
C HIS A 164 -12.70 -2.24 3.78
N LEU A 165 -13.24 -2.43 4.97
CA LEU A 165 -14.33 -1.59 5.47
C LEU A 165 -13.89 -0.13 5.64
N ALA A 166 -12.69 0.11 6.15
CA ALA A 166 -12.15 1.46 6.28
C ALA A 166 -11.91 2.13 4.91
N THR A 167 -11.42 1.37 3.92
CA THR A 167 -11.23 1.88 2.54
C THR A 167 -12.56 2.17 1.86
N ALA A 168 -13.57 1.31 2.01
CA ALA A 168 -14.92 1.56 1.49
C ALA A 168 -15.52 2.85 2.10
N ARG A 169 -15.40 3.03 3.44
CA ARG A 169 -15.81 4.26 4.10
C ARG A 169 -15.05 5.48 3.58
N TYR A 170 -13.77 5.34 3.27
CA TYR A 170 -12.97 6.42 2.71
C TYR A 170 -13.49 6.83 1.33
N TRP A 171 -13.83 5.87 0.47
CA TRP A 171 -14.41 6.09 -0.85
C TRP A 171 -15.76 6.82 -0.80
N LEU A 172 -16.63 6.48 0.16
CA LEU A 172 -17.95 7.12 0.31
C LEU A 172 -17.86 8.64 0.46
N LYS A 173 -16.78 9.19 1.02
CA LYS A 173 -16.57 10.64 1.11
C LYS A 173 -16.48 11.31 -0.26
N PHE A 174 -15.96 10.62 -1.26
CA PHE A 174 -15.82 11.15 -2.62
C PHE A 174 -17.08 10.99 -3.45
N VAL A 175 -17.87 9.95 -3.18
CA VAL A 175 -19.18 9.73 -3.84
C VAL A 175 -20.17 10.83 -3.46
N HIS A 176 -20.13 11.32 -2.22
CA HIS A 176 -21.04 12.37 -1.74
C HIS A 176 -20.54 13.79 -2.05
N ALA A 177 -19.30 13.95 -2.52
CA ALA A 177 -18.71 15.24 -2.85
C ALA A 177 -18.79 15.58 -4.36
N ALA A 178 -19.29 14.66 -5.16
CA ALA A 178 -19.56 14.81 -6.60
C ALA A 178 -21.05 15.10 -6.81
#